data_4ffc10c8aaa9f2d789c6082074589c7e
#
_entry.id   4ffc10c8aaa9f2d789c6082074589c7e
#
_cell.length_a   1.000
_cell.length_b   1.000
_cell.length_c   1.000
_cell.angle_alpha   90.00
_cell.angle_beta   90.00
_cell.angle_gamma   90.00
#
_symmetry.space_group_name_H-M   'P 1'
#
loop_
_entity.id
_entity.type
_entity.pdbx_description
1 polymer ?
#
loop_
_entity_poly.entity_id
_entity_poly.type
_entity_poly.pdbx_seq_one_letter_code
_entity_poly.pdbx_strand_id
1 'polypeptide(L)'
;MSELMKNFPNSQEQQVTLSNWRTAPFNSWAFHHVGEIVPSATILNDPIAIQNFRTEKIDFRNINIKGLSNQYIDHGQFLETTFTDALVILKSGVIIEEKYFSGMTPSSQHILMSVSKSLLGLLIGILIDQNLFKPDQLATNILPELERTAYRGASIRQLLDMRT
;
A
#
# COMPACT_ATOMS: atom_id res chain seq x y z
N MET A 1 15.06 -13.59 9.01
CA MET A 1 14.82 -13.69 7.55
C MET A 1 13.98 -14.92 7.28
N SER A 2 12.96 -14.81 6.45
CA SER A 2 12.08 -15.91 6.07
C SER A 2 12.88 -17.06 5.40
N GLU A 3 12.54 -18.29 5.72
CA GLU A 3 13.08 -19.47 5.03
C GLU A 3 12.31 -19.81 3.74
N LEU A 4 11.28 -18.99 3.42
CA LEU A 4 10.44 -19.17 2.24
C LEU A 4 11.21 -18.93 0.95
N MET A 5 10.91 -19.72 -0.07
CA MET A 5 11.48 -19.64 -1.42
C MET A 5 13.03 -19.76 -1.46
N LYS A 6 13.63 -20.31 -0.41
CA LYS A 6 15.06 -20.63 -0.36
C LYS A 6 15.31 -22.06 -0.84
N ASN A 7 16.46 -22.25 -1.45
CA ASN A 7 16.89 -23.50 -2.06
C ASN A 7 16.13 -23.86 -3.35
N PHE A 8 16.68 -24.81 -4.09
CA PHE A 8 16.04 -25.34 -5.29
C PHE A 8 16.27 -26.84 -5.38
N PRO A 9 15.21 -27.66 -5.54
CA PRO A 9 13.80 -27.28 -5.50
C PRO A 9 13.35 -26.88 -4.10
N ASN A 10 12.39 -25.94 -4.02
CA ASN A 10 11.78 -25.57 -2.75
C ASN A 10 10.92 -26.72 -2.19
N SER A 11 10.98 -26.95 -0.89
CA SER A 11 10.00 -27.83 -0.25
C SER A 11 8.58 -27.26 -0.37
N GLN A 12 7.58 -28.13 -0.41
CA GLN A 12 6.19 -27.70 -0.57
C GLN A 12 5.73 -26.73 0.54
N GLU A 13 6.27 -26.90 1.75
CA GLU A 13 5.95 -26.05 2.91
C GLU A 13 6.59 -24.64 2.82
N GLN A 14 7.67 -24.51 2.06
CA GLN A 14 8.38 -23.23 1.86
C GLN A 14 7.99 -22.53 0.57
N GLN A 15 7.15 -23.16 -0.24
CA GLN A 15 6.78 -22.63 -1.54
C GLN A 15 5.66 -21.61 -1.45
N VAL A 16 5.91 -20.40 -1.97
CA VAL A 16 4.90 -19.35 -2.16
C VAL A 16 4.23 -19.53 -3.51
N THR A 17 2.91 -19.52 -3.53
CA THR A 17 2.08 -19.75 -4.72
C THR A 17 0.91 -18.76 -4.75
N LEU A 18 0.17 -18.70 -5.87
CA LEU A 18 -1.05 -17.89 -5.98
C LEU A 18 -2.14 -18.30 -4.97
N SER A 19 -2.10 -19.51 -4.44
CA SER A 19 -3.11 -19.98 -3.48
C SER A 19 -2.81 -19.55 -2.03
N ASN A 20 -1.55 -19.29 -1.67
CA ASN A 20 -1.16 -19.00 -0.28
C ASN A 20 -0.50 -17.64 -0.05
N TRP A 21 -0.13 -16.91 -1.09
CA TRP A 21 0.69 -15.68 -1.01
C TRP A 21 0.14 -14.55 -0.13
N ARG A 22 -1.18 -14.57 0.19
CA ARG A 22 -1.82 -13.56 1.06
C ARG A 22 -1.92 -13.97 2.52
N THR A 23 -1.55 -15.20 2.84
CA THR A 23 -1.66 -15.75 4.20
C THR A 23 -0.30 -15.85 4.87
N ALA A 24 -0.27 -15.69 6.20
CA ALA A 24 0.96 -15.89 6.96
C ALA A 24 1.34 -17.39 6.96
N PRO A 25 2.63 -17.71 6.93
CA PRO A 25 3.80 -16.81 6.88
C PRO A 25 4.18 -16.36 5.46
N PHE A 26 3.53 -16.87 4.41
CA PHE A 26 3.91 -16.69 3.01
C PHE A 26 3.87 -15.22 2.54
N ASN A 27 2.94 -14.44 3.09
CA ASN A 27 2.80 -13.02 2.77
C ASN A 27 4.04 -12.19 3.13
N SER A 28 4.82 -12.59 4.13
CA SER A 28 6.06 -11.90 4.50
C SER A 28 7.11 -11.90 3.38
N TRP A 29 7.11 -12.91 2.53
CA TRP A 29 7.94 -12.98 1.33
C TRP A 29 7.21 -12.40 0.12
N ALA A 30 5.96 -12.82 -0.06
CA ALA A 30 5.17 -12.52 -1.26
C ALA A 30 4.99 -11.01 -1.50
N PHE A 31 4.79 -10.22 -0.44
CA PHE A 31 4.52 -8.78 -0.56
C PHE A 31 5.71 -7.99 -1.10
N HIS A 32 6.92 -8.55 -1.01
CA HIS A 32 8.12 -8.00 -1.61
C HIS A 32 8.40 -8.55 -3.02
N HIS A 33 7.75 -9.65 -3.42
CA HIS A 33 8.08 -10.42 -4.62
C HIS A 33 6.87 -10.65 -5.53
N VAL A 34 5.90 -9.74 -5.53
CA VAL A 34 4.65 -9.90 -6.30
C VAL A 34 4.92 -10.14 -7.79
N GLY A 35 5.94 -9.47 -8.34
CA GLY A 35 6.34 -9.65 -9.73
C GLY A 35 6.81 -11.07 -10.11
N GLU A 36 7.15 -11.89 -9.10
CA GLU A 36 7.53 -13.31 -9.30
C GLU A 36 6.33 -14.25 -9.21
N ILE A 37 5.19 -13.76 -8.69
CA ILE A 37 3.99 -14.57 -8.45
C ILE A 37 2.92 -14.33 -9.53
N VAL A 38 2.81 -13.08 -10.00
CA VAL A 38 1.81 -12.67 -10.99
C VAL A 38 2.47 -11.97 -12.18
N PRO A 39 1.90 -12.08 -13.39
CA PRO A 39 2.38 -11.31 -14.54
C PRO A 39 2.42 -9.82 -14.21
N SER A 40 3.57 -9.20 -14.41
CA SER A 40 3.83 -7.82 -14.01
C SER A 40 4.61 -7.08 -15.08
N ALA A 41 4.43 -5.76 -15.13
CA ALA A 41 5.26 -4.86 -15.93
C ALA A 41 5.87 -3.80 -15.02
N THR A 42 7.15 -3.53 -15.20
CA THR A 42 7.84 -2.49 -14.45
C THR A 42 7.67 -1.15 -15.14
N ILE A 43 7.12 -0.17 -14.42
CA ILE A 43 7.10 1.24 -14.84
C ILE A 43 8.22 1.92 -14.08
N LEU A 44 9.23 2.38 -14.81
CA LEU A 44 10.38 3.07 -14.22
C LEU A 44 9.98 4.48 -13.80
N ASN A 45 10.51 4.95 -12.68
CA ASN A 45 10.45 6.35 -12.31
C ASN A 45 11.38 7.18 -13.20
N ASP A 46 11.09 8.47 -13.32
CA ASP A 46 12.02 9.42 -13.93
C ASP A 46 13.13 9.77 -12.90
N PRO A 47 14.38 9.37 -13.12
CA PRO A 47 15.47 9.64 -12.19
C PRO A 47 15.81 11.13 -12.07
N ILE A 48 15.39 11.96 -13.03
CA ILE A 48 15.62 13.41 -13.02
C ILE A 48 14.55 14.13 -12.19
N ALA A 49 13.35 13.56 -12.07
CA ALA A 49 12.22 14.14 -11.35
C ALA A 49 12.12 13.71 -9.87
N ILE A 50 13.20 13.18 -9.30
CA ILE A 50 13.22 12.77 -7.88
C ILE A 50 13.22 14.01 -6.99
N GLN A 51 12.19 14.14 -6.15
CA GLN A 51 12.16 15.15 -5.11
C GLN A 51 12.86 14.65 -3.85
N ASN A 52 13.92 15.33 -3.44
CA ASN A 52 14.61 15.06 -2.18
C ASN A 52 13.89 15.78 -1.03
N PHE A 53 13.64 15.04 0.06
CA PHE A 53 13.11 15.60 1.29
C PHE A 53 14.23 15.85 2.30
N ARG A 54 14.12 16.96 3.04
CA ARG A 54 14.97 17.19 4.22
C ARG A 54 14.64 16.14 5.28
N THR A 55 15.66 15.67 6.01
CA THR A 55 15.48 14.70 7.09
C THR A 55 15.88 15.34 8.41
N GLU A 56 14.98 15.28 9.40
CA GLU A 56 15.22 15.66 10.80
C GLU A 56 14.68 14.56 11.69
N LYS A 57 15.54 13.64 12.10
CA LYS A 57 15.13 12.49 12.91
C LYS A 57 14.64 12.92 14.29
N ILE A 58 13.42 12.51 14.64
CA ILE A 58 12.84 12.64 15.98
C ILE A 58 12.97 11.30 16.70
N ASP A 59 13.22 11.34 18.00
CA ASP A 59 13.26 10.15 18.82
C ASP A 59 11.85 9.75 19.28
N PHE A 60 11.34 8.65 18.76
CA PHE A 60 10.03 8.08 19.08
C PHE A 60 10.09 7.00 20.17
N ARG A 61 11.25 6.71 20.79
CA ARG A 61 11.38 5.62 21.78
C ARG A 61 10.50 5.80 23.00
N ASN A 62 10.17 7.03 23.36
CA ASN A 62 9.33 7.35 24.51
C ASN A 62 7.84 7.48 24.18
N ILE A 63 7.44 7.21 22.95
CA ILE A 63 6.03 7.24 22.56
C ILE A 63 5.38 5.91 22.89
N ASN A 64 4.34 5.98 23.73
CA ASN A 64 3.50 4.85 24.05
C ASN A 64 2.22 4.89 23.19
N ILE A 65 1.94 3.80 22.53
CA ILE A 65 0.78 3.62 21.66
C ILE A 65 -0.26 2.82 22.42
N LYS A 66 -1.47 3.34 22.52
CA LYS A 66 -2.59 2.64 23.13
C LYS A 66 -3.16 1.60 22.18
N GLY A 67 -3.04 0.34 22.51
CA GLY A 67 -3.62 -0.77 21.76
C GLY A 67 -5.12 -0.99 22.04
N LEU A 68 -5.72 -1.92 21.32
CA LEU A 68 -7.15 -2.24 21.40
C LEU A 68 -7.58 -2.74 22.79
N SER A 69 -6.69 -3.41 23.53
CA SER A 69 -6.94 -3.91 24.89
C SER A 69 -6.69 -2.89 26.00
N ASN A 70 -6.61 -1.60 25.69
CA ASN A 70 -6.21 -0.53 26.59
C ASN A 70 -4.78 -0.66 27.19
N GLN A 71 -3.99 -1.59 26.71
CA GLN A 71 -2.57 -1.70 27.05
C GLN A 71 -1.75 -0.68 26.25
N TYR A 72 -0.68 -0.19 26.85
CA TYR A 72 0.28 0.67 26.17
C TYR A 72 1.49 -0.15 25.77
N ILE A 73 1.92 0.00 24.54
CA ILE A 73 3.15 -0.58 24.00
C ILE A 73 4.03 0.55 23.48
N ASP A 74 5.34 0.38 23.58
CA ASP A 74 6.26 1.35 23.01
C ASP A 74 6.27 1.29 21.48
N HIS A 75 6.79 2.33 20.86
CA HIS A 75 6.84 2.46 19.41
C HIS A 75 7.55 1.28 18.71
N GLY A 76 8.67 0.81 19.27
CA GLY A 76 9.41 -0.33 18.71
C GLY A 76 8.60 -1.62 18.77
N GLN A 77 8.04 -1.92 19.92
CA GLN A 77 7.17 -3.08 20.12
C GLN A 77 5.93 -3.04 19.21
N PHE A 78 5.36 -1.84 19.00
CA PHE A 78 4.25 -1.69 18.04
C PHE A 78 4.67 -2.12 16.63
N LEU A 79 5.78 -1.61 16.11
CA LEU A 79 6.27 -1.95 14.77
C LEU A 79 6.58 -3.44 14.62
N GLU A 80 7.14 -4.06 15.66
CA GLU A 80 7.46 -5.48 15.66
C GLU A 80 6.19 -6.35 15.66
N THR A 81 5.24 -6.06 16.56
CA THR A 81 4.02 -6.87 16.71
C THR A 81 3.05 -6.70 15.55
N THR A 82 3.13 -5.60 14.80
CA THR A 82 2.35 -5.37 13.57
C THR A 82 3.05 -5.88 12.32
N PHE A 83 4.20 -6.55 12.45
CA PHE A 83 4.98 -7.05 11.30
C PHE A 83 5.26 -5.97 10.26
N THR A 84 5.61 -4.76 10.72
CA THR A 84 5.88 -3.62 9.85
C THR A 84 7.14 -3.87 9.03
N ASP A 85 7.02 -3.75 7.71
CA ASP A 85 8.16 -3.91 6.79
C ASP A 85 8.89 -2.59 6.56
N ALA A 86 8.18 -1.46 6.54
CA ALA A 86 8.77 -0.13 6.48
C ALA A 86 7.87 0.92 7.12
N LEU A 87 8.48 1.98 7.65
CA LEU A 87 7.80 3.16 8.15
C LEU A 87 8.52 4.42 7.68
N VAL A 88 7.78 5.32 7.06
CA VAL A 88 8.25 6.69 6.77
C VAL A 88 7.23 7.67 7.33
N ILE A 89 7.68 8.58 8.18
CA ILE A 89 6.85 9.67 8.70
C ILE A 89 7.32 10.98 8.10
N LEU A 90 6.44 11.60 7.32
CA LEU A 90 6.66 12.92 6.73
C LEU A 90 5.81 13.95 7.44
N LYS A 91 6.43 15.01 7.97
CA LYS A 91 5.73 16.12 8.63
C LYS A 91 6.18 17.44 8.00
N SER A 92 5.23 18.18 7.44
CA SER A 92 5.51 19.49 6.80
C SER A 92 6.66 19.44 5.78
N GLY A 93 6.71 18.39 4.96
CA GLY A 93 7.75 18.21 3.95
C GLY A 93 9.12 17.75 4.49
N VAL A 94 9.19 17.35 5.76
CA VAL A 94 10.41 16.85 6.40
C VAL A 94 10.22 15.41 6.84
N ILE A 95 11.15 14.52 6.50
CA ILE A 95 11.19 13.14 6.99
C ILE A 95 11.67 13.18 8.44
N ILE A 96 10.79 12.81 9.37
CA ILE A 96 11.11 12.78 10.81
C ILE A 96 11.40 11.37 11.33
N GLU A 97 10.96 10.34 10.62
CA GLU A 97 11.34 8.95 10.86
C GLU A 97 11.37 8.19 9.54
N GLU A 98 12.34 7.30 9.40
CA GLU A 98 12.45 6.37 8.28
C GLU A 98 13.10 5.09 8.80
N LYS A 99 12.37 3.97 8.72
CA LYS A 99 12.80 2.65 9.19
C LYS A 99 12.41 1.57 8.21
N TYR A 100 13.26 0.56 8.09
CA TYR A 100 13.06 -0.61 7.25
C TYR A 100 13.34 -1.88 8.06
N PHE A 101 12.51 -2.89 7.86
CA PHE A 101 12.57 -4.18 8.55
C PHE A 101 12.54 -5.32 7.54
N SER A 102 12.68 -6.56 8.01
CA SER A 102 12.53 -7.77 7.19
C SER A 102 13.41 -7.79 5.93
N GLY A 103 14.55 -7.07 5.95
CA GLY A 103 15.46 -6.99 4.80
C GLY A 103 15.07 -5.93 3.77
N MET A 104 14.03 -5.12 4.00
CA MET A 104 13.72 -3.98 3.15
C MET A 104 14.82 -2.91 3.17
N THR A 105 14.90 -2.19 2.08
CA THR A 105 15.76 -1.02 1.86
C THR A 105 14.92 0.12 1.24
N PRO A 106 15.43 1.34 1.14
CA PRO A 106 14.72 2.44 0.47
C PRO A 106 14.34 2.16 -0.99
N SER A 107 15.04 1.23 -1.64
CA SER A 107 14.79 0.83 -3.04
C SER A 107 13.98 -0.45 -3.18
N SER A 108 13.62 -1.10 -2.08
CA SER A 108 12.82 -2.33 -2.12
C SER A 108 11.41 -2.04 -2.60
N GLN A 109 10.89 -2.94 -3.42
CA GLN A 109 9.48 -2.91 -3.82
C GLN A 109 8.62 -3.58 -2.76
N HIS A 110 7.40 -3.10 -2.62
CA HIS A 110 6.38 -3.68 -1.74
C HIS A 110 5.01 -3.49 -2.36
N ILE A 111 4.12 -4.47 -2.19
CA ILE A 111 2.75 -4.34 -2.68
C ILE A 111 2.02 -3.21 -1.95
N LEU A 112 1.31 -2.38 -2.70
CA LEU A 112 0.54 -1.25 -2.13
C LEU A 112 -0.86 -1.64 -1.68
N MET A 113 -1.35 -2.80 -2.09
CA MET A 113 -2.74 -3.20 -1.84
C MET A 113 -3.72 -2.06 -2.17
N SER A 114 -4.63 -1.74 -1.25
CA SER A 114 -5.64 -0.69 -1.47
C SER A 114 -5.09 0.74 -1.50
N VAL A 115 -3.84 0.99 -1.13
CA VAL A 115 -3.20 2.30 -1.37
C VAL A 115 -3.19 2.65 -2.86
N SER A 116 -3.20 1.65 -3.75
CA SER A 116 -3.36 1.84 -5.20
C SER A 116 -4.63 2.65 -5.56
N LYS A 117 -5.69 2.58 -4.73
CA LYS A 117 -6.90 3.38 -4.93
C LYS A 117 -6.66 4.87 -4.75
N SER A 118 -5.70 5.26 -3.93
CA SER A 118 -5.30 6.67 -3.78
C SER A 118 -4.69 7.21 -5.07
N LEU A 119 -3.89 6.41 -5.77
CA LEU A 119 -3.34 6.77 -7.08
C LEU A 119 -4.44 6.90 -8.13
N LEU A 120 -5.43 5.99 -8.13
CA LEU A 120 -6.60 6.08 -8.97
C LEU A 120 -7.41 7.34 -8.67
N GLY A 121 -7.58 7.68 -7.39
CA GLY A 121 -8.25 8.92 -6.96
C GLY A 121 -7.55 10.18 -7.48
N LEU A 122 -6.22 10.22 -7.46
CA LEU A 122 -5.44 11.31 -8.05
C LEU A 122 -5.66 11.41 -9.58
N LEU A 123 -5.64 10.27 -10.28
CA LEU A 123 -5.93 10.24 -11.72
C LEU A 123 -7.32 10.80 -12.03
N ILE A 124 -8.35 10.36 -11.30
CA ILE A 124 -9.71 10.90 -11.48
C ILE A 124 -9.75 12.41 -11.16
N GLY A 125 -9.00 12.86 -10.15
CA GLY A 125 -8.87 14.30 -9.84
C GLY A 125 -8.32 15.11 -11.02
N ILE A 126 -7.30 14.60 -11.70
CA ILE A 126 -6.75 15.21 -12.93
C ILE A 126 -7.79 15.24 -14.04
N LEU A 127 -8.54 14.15 -14.25
CA LEU A 127 -9.58 14.09 -15.28
C LEU A 127 -10.76 15.03 -14.98
N ILE A 128 -11.07 15.26 -13.70
CA ILE A 128 -12.06 16.27 -13.29
C ILE A 128 -11.56 17.69 -13.59
N ASP A 129 -10.30 17.99 -13.27
CA ASP A 129 -9.68 19.29 -13.57
C ASP A 129 -9.68 19.58 -15.08
N GLN A 130 -9.47 18.54 -15.88
CA GLN A 130 -9.56 18.60 -17.35
C GLN A 130 -11.01 18.64 -17.89
N ASN A 131 -12.02 18.68 -17.03
CA ASN A 131 -13.45 18.65 -17.38
C ASN A 131 -13.92 17.39 -18.15
N LEU A 132 -13.19 16.28 -18.04
CA LEU A 132 -13.57 14.99 -18.63
C LEU A 132 -14.59 14.24 -17.76
N PHE A 133 -14.59 14.49 -16.45
CA PHE A 133 -15.57 13.99 -15.48
C PHE A 133 -16.11 15.12 -14.62
N LYS A 134 -17.32 14.91 -14.09
CA LYS A 134 -17.91 15.77 -13.04
C LYS A 134 -18.10 14.92 -11.78
N PRO A 135 -17.78 15.44 -10.57
CA PRO A 135 -17.93 14.68 -9.33
C PRO A 135 -19.35 14.18 -9.06
N ASP A 136 -20.35 14.95 -9.44
CA ASP A 136 -21.77 14.67 -9.29
C ASP A 136 -22.39 13.84 -10.43
N GLN A 137 -21.62 13.59 -11.49
CA GLN A 137 -22.06 12.77 -12.62
C GLN A 137 -22.31 11.32 -12.13
N LEU A 138 -23.44 10.75 -12.57
CA LEU A 138 -23.75 9.35 -12.25
C LEU A 138 -22.83 8.41 -12.99
N ALA A 139 -22.39 7.36 -12.29
CA ALA A 139 -21.59 6.28 -12.87
C ALA A 139 -22.30 5.60 -14.03
N THR A 140 -23.63 5.46 -13.95
CA THR A 140 -24.49 4.88 -15.00
C THR A 140 -24.54 5.70 -16.27
N ASN A 141 -24.21 7.00 -16.24
CA ASN A 141 -24.09 7.83 -17.46
C ASN A 141 -22.84 7.48 -18.27
N ILE A 142 -21.84 6.85 -17.63
CA ILE A 142 -20.59 6.43 -18.26
C ILE A 142 -20.64 4.94 -18.59
N LEU A 143 -21.16 4.15 -17.67
CA LEU A 143 -21.28 2.69 -17.74
C LEU A 143 -22.75 2.29 -17.53
N PRO A 144 -23.58 2.29 -18.60
CA PRO A 144 -25.01 1.99 -18.49
C PRO A 144 -25.31 0.60 -17.93
N GLU A 145 -24.38 -0.36 -18.06
CA GLU A 145 -24.47 -1.70 -17.48
C GLU A 145 -24.60 -1.72 -15.97
N LEU A 146 -24.18 -0.65 -15.28
CA LEU A 146 -24.30 -0.51 -13.83
C LEU A 146 -25.74 -0.25 -13.36
N GLU A 147 -26.69 0.02 -14.28
CA GLU A 147 -28.09 0.32 -13.96
C GLU A 147 -28.81 -0.81 -13.20
N ARG A 148 -28.32 -2.04 -13.37
CA ARG A 148 -28.86 -3.24 -12.72
C ARG A 148 -28.03 -3.74 -11.53
N THR A 149 -27.16 -2.90 -11.02
CA THR A 149 -26.24 -3.23 -9.89
C THR A 149 -26.52 -2.32 -8.69
N ALA A 150 -25.83 -2.59 -7.57
CA ALA A 150 -25.85 -1.72 -6.39
C ALA A 150 -25.30 -0.31 -6.66
N TYR A 151 -24.59 -0.10 -7.76
CA TYR A 151 -24.04 1.21 -8.16
C TYR A 151 -25.07 2.10 -8.87
N ARG A 152 -26.30 1.65 -9.09
CA ARG A 152 -27.36 2.46 -9.64
C ARG A 152 -27.55 3.74 -8.81
N GLY A 153 -27.45 4.89 -9.46
CA GLY A 153 -27.58 6.20 -8.82
C GLY A 153 -26.34 6.68 -8.08
N ALA A 154 -25.25 5.89 -8.06
CA ALA A 154 -23.99 6.32 -7.47
C ALA A 154 -23.31 7.39 -8.35
N SER A 155 -22.87 8.48 -7.74
CA SER A 155 -22.06 9.49 -8.40
C SER A 155 -20.57 9.12 -8.40
N ILE A 156 -19.77 9.73 -9.27
CA ILE A 156 -18.31 9.60 -9.28
C ILE A 156 -17.74 9.96 -7.90
N ARG A 157 -18.26 11.00 -7.26
CA ARG A 157 -17.85 11.41 -5.91
C ARG A 157 -18.09 10.30 -4.88
N GLN A 158 -19.26 9.66 -4.92
CA GLN A 158 -19.56 8.57 -3.99
C GLN A 158 -18.67 7.35 -4.19
N LEU A 159 -18.31 7.03 -5.46
CA LEU A 159 -17.33 5.97 -5.74
C LEU A 159 -15.96 6.31 -5.17
N LEU A 160 -15.48 7.55 -5.35
CA LEU A 160 -14.19 8.01 -4.81
C LEU A 160 -14.17 7.97 -3.27
N ASP A 161 -15.28 8.29 -2.64
CA ASP A 161 -15.43 8.27 -1.18
C ASP A 161 -15.72 6.85 -0.64
N MET A 162 -15.83 5.84 -1.51
CA MET A 162 -16.24 4.46 -1.16
C MET A 162 -17.55 4.42 -0.35
N ARG A 163 -18.57 5.19 -0.80
CA ARG A 163 -19.87 5.37 -0.14
C ARG A 163 -21.03 4.91 -1.03
N THR A 164 -20.90 3.74 -1.57
CA THR A 164 -21.89 3.13 -2.47
C THR A 164 -22.49 1.89 -1.87
#